data_902d676fa80fdca5e91b05f96f29d274
#
_entry.id   902d676fa80fdca5e91b05f96f29d274
#
_cell.length_a   1.000
_cell.length_b   1.000
_cell.length_c   1.000
_cell.angle_alpha   90.00
_cell.angle_beta   90.00
_cell.angle_gamma   90.00
#
_symmetry.space_group_name_H-M   'P 1'
#
loop_
_entity.id
_entity.type
_entity.pdbx_description
1 polymer ?
#
loop_
_entity_poly.entity_id
_entity_poly.type
_entity_poly.pdbx_seq_one_letter_code
_entity_poly.pdbx_strand_id
1 'polypeptide(L)'
;MQQQTTEVSAATYRARIAKLQDAMKEYGLGAVVLEPGPAMVYLTGVRWGKSERTFAVVLPAKGEPVWVLPGFEEMRARELIHAGGDIRVWQEDDSPYQRIVQGLKDRGVGAASGPGRVGIDDAARFFVFDGIRKLAPKLDYVGAQQVLRAAGVDTTQAPRRGGRQ
;
A
#
# COMPACT_ATOMS: atom_id res chain seq x y z
N MET A 1 -0.35 -33.12 10.31
CA MET A 1 -0.62 -32.36 10.47
C MET A 1 -0.54 -31.39 10.23
N GLN A 2 -0.45 -30.98 10.05
CA GLN A 2 -0.38 -30.04 9.88
C GLN A 2 -0.61 -29.01 10.12
N GLN A 3 -0.40 -28.32 10.11
CA GLN A 3 -0.61 -27.32 10.41
C GLN A 3 -1.15 -26.49 10.05
N GLN A 4 -1.29 -25.78 10.21
CA GLN A 4 -1.90 -25.08 10.07
C GLN A 4 -2.24 -24.21 10.12
N THR A 5 -2.28 -24.08 10.08
CA THR A 5 -3.07 -23.18 10.22
C THR A 5 -2.83 -21.80 10.69
N THR A 6 -1.74 -21.33 10.89
CA THR A 6 -1.45 -19.96 11.23
C THR A 6 -1.38 -19.05 10.01
N GLU A 7 -1.49 -19.64 8.86
CA GLU A 7 -1.40 -18.87 7.64
C GLU A 7 -2.69 -18.15 7.32
N VAL A 8 -2.61 -16.86 7.05
CA VAL A 8 -3.77 -16.07 6.71
C VAL A 8 -4.07 -16.24 5.23
N SER A 9 -5.31 -16.49 4.90
CA SER A 9 -5.70 -16.76 3.52
C SER A 9 -5.78 -15.49 2.69
N ALA A 10 -5.70 -15.66 1.36
CA ALA A 10 -5.89 -14.55 0.44
C ALA A 10 -7.26 -13.90 0.63
N ALA A 11 -8.28 -14.68 0.92
CA ALA A 11 -9.61 -14.14 1.14
C ALA A 11 -9.65 -13.21 2.35
N THR A 12 -8.90 -13.55 3.40
CA THR A 12 -8.83 -12.70 4.58
C THR A 12 -8.17 -11.36 4.25
N TYR A 13 -7.09 -11.37 3.48
CA TYR A 13 -6.45 -10.12 3.09
C TYR A 13 -7.38 -9.28 2.23
N ARG A 14 -8.08 -9.89 1.29
CA ARG A 14 -9.05 -9.14 0.48
C ARG A 14 -10.15 -8.55 1.33
N ALA A 15 -10.61 -9.26 2.36
CA ALA A 15 -11.63 -8.73 3.27
C ALA A 15 -11.09 -7.56 4.08
N ARG A 16 -9.84 -7.63 4.52
CA ARG A 16 -9.21 -6.52 5.23
C ARG A 16 -9.09 -5.29 4.36
N ILE A 17 -8.70 -5.48 3.10
CA ILE A 17 -8.63 -4.38 2.14
C ILE A 17 -10.02 -3.78 1.89
N ALA A 18 -11.04 -4.62 1.76
CA ALA A 18 -12.40 -4.14 1.55
C ALA A 18 -12.87 -3.28 2.73
N LYS A 19 -12.53 -3.70 3.95
CA LYS A 19 -12.86 -2.92 5.13
C LYS A 19 -12.15 -1.57 5.12
N LEU A 20 -10.90 -1.55 4.69
CA LEU A 20 -10.18 -0.29 4.55
C LEU A 20 -10.83 0.60 3.49
N GLN A 21 -11.27 0.01 2.39
CA GLN A 21 -11.94 0.78 1.34
C GLN A 21 -13.22 1.44 1.85
N ASP A 22 -13.97 0.75 2.70
CA ASP A 22 -15.15 1.35 3.30
C ASP A 22 -14.77 2.54 4.19
N ALA A 23 -13.72 2.38 4.99
CA ALA A 23 -13.24 3.47 5.84
C ALA A 23 -12.74 4.65 5.00
N MET A 24 -12.05 4.36 3.88
CA MET A 24 -11.60 5.43 3.00
C MET A 24 -12.75 6.28 2.50
N LYS A 25 -13.86 5.64 2.15
CA LYS A 25 -15.02 6.39 1.67
C LYS A 25 -15.56 7.32 2.75
N GLU A 26 -15.58 6.85 3.98
CA GLU A 26 -16.05 7.68 5.09
C GLU A 26 -15.13 8.86 5.34
N TYR A 27 -13.84 8.68 5.15
CA TYR A 27 -12.86 9.73 5.41
C TYR A 27 -12.56 10.57 4.18
N GLY A 28 -13.22 10.29 3.05
CA GLY A 28 -13.02 11.06 1.83
C GLY A 28 -11.69 10.83 1.16
N LEU A 29 -11.11 9.65 1.33
CA LEU A 29 -9.83 9.32 0.71
C LEU A 29 -10.04 8.56 -0.58
N GLY A 30 -9.25 8.88 -1.59
CA GLY A 30 -9.26 8.15 -2.85
C GLY A 30 -8.29 6.98 -2.84
N ALA A 31 -7.28 7.02 -2.01
CA ALA A 31 -6.29 5.94 -1.91
C ALA A 31 -5.46 6.08 -0.66
N VAL A 32 -4.80 4.98 -0.31
CA VAL A 32 -3.77 4.95 0.73
C VAL A 32 -2.52 4.35 0.11
N VAL A 33 -1.37 4.98 0.31
CA VAL A 33 -0.09 4.49 -0.19
C VAL A 33 0.72 3.98 0.99
N LEU A 34 1.16 2.73 0.89
CA LEU A 34 1.94 2.08 1.95
C LEU A 34 3.31 1.68 1.45
N GLU A 35 4.30 1.84 2.33
CA GLU A 35 5.62 1.24 2.15
C GLU A 35 5.68 -0.07 2.94
N PRO A 36 6.73 -0.88 2.76
CA PRO A 36 6.87 -2.09 3.57
C PRO A 36 6.85 -1.77 5.05
N GLY A 37 6.08 -2.53 5.80
CA GLY A 37 5.92 -2.32 7.23
C GLY A 37 4.67 -3.00 7.74
N PRO A 38 4.29 -2.73 9.00
CA PRO A 38 3.18 -3.46 9.64
C PRO A 38 1.85 -3.34 8.92
N ALA A 39 1.51 -2.17 8.37
CA ALA A 39 0.24 -2.01 7.68
C ALA A 39 0.20 -2.85 6.41
N MET A 40 1.29 -2.87 5.64
CA MET A 40 1.37 -3.69 4.44
C MET A 40 1.21 -5.17 4.78
N VAL A 41 1.89 -5.62 5.84
CA VAL A 41 1.79 -7.02 6.26
C VAL A 41 0.37 -7.37 6.65
N TYR A 42 -0.26 -6.54 7.46
CA TYR A 42 -1.61 -6.82 7.93
C TYR A 42 -2.61 -6.89 6.77
N LEU A 43 -2.52 -5.94 5.87
CA LEU A 43 -3.51 -5.81 4.80
C LEU A 43 -3.24 -6.73 3.61
N THR A 44 -1.99 -7.05 3.34
CA THR A 44 -1.65 -7.79 2.12
C THR A 44 -0.87 -9.07 2.35
N GLY A 45 -0.33 -9.24 3.54
CA GLY A 45 0.51 -10.40 3.85
C GLY A 45 1.93 -10.29 3.35
N VAL A 46 2.28 -9.21 2.66
CA VAL A 46 3.60 -9.07 2.07
C VAL A 46 4.58 -8.53 3.10
N ARG A 47 5.61 -9.31 3.39
CA ARG A 47 6.72 -8.92 4.24
C ARG A 47 7.88 -8.58 3.34
N TRP A 48 8.31 -7.34 3.38
CA TRP A 48 9.36 -6.85 2.51
C TRP A 48 10.23 -5.89 3.31
N GLY A 49 11.51 -5.88 3.03
CA GLY A 49 12.42 -4.96 3.71
C GLY A 49 12.51 -3.63 2.96
N LYS A 50 12.56 -2.55 3.70
CA LYS A 50 12.78 -1.25 3.09
C LYS A 50 14.22 -1.16 2.59
N SER A 51 14.40 -0.61 1.41
CA SER A 51 15.71 -0.34 0.85
C SER A 51 15.66 1.00 0.13
N GLU A 52 16.76 1.41 -0.45
CA GLU A 52 16.75 2.64 -1.23
C GLU A 52 15.90 2.52 -2.48
N ARG A 53 15.55 1.30 -2.88
CA ARG A 53 14.68 1.09 -4.05
C ARG A 53 13.25 1.01 -3.59
N THR A 54 12.44 1.91 -4.10
CA THR A 54 11.06 2.06 -3.64
C THR A 54 10.21 0.85 -4.01
N PHE A 55 9.52 0.33 -3.01
CA PHE A 55 8.56 -0.74 -3.12
C PHE A 55 7.32 -0.24 -2.40
N ALA A 56 6.20 -0.16 -3.07
CA ALA A 56 5.01 0.44 -2.47
C ALA A 56 3.75 -0.22 -3.00
N VAL A 57 2.67 -0.10 -2.24
CA VAL A 57 1.36 -0.50 -2.73
C VAL A 57 0.40 0.68 -2.60
N VAL A 58 -0.38 0.90 -3.64
CA VAL A 58 -1.47 1.86 -3.65
C VAL A 58 -2.74 1.07 -3.43
N LEU A 59 -3.43 1.36 -2.33
CA LEU A 59 -4.72 0.74 -2.03
C LEU A 59 -5.80 1.77 -2.36
N PRO A 60 -6.50 1.62 -3.49
CA PRO A 60 -7.49 2.62 -3.88
C PRO A 60 -8.80 2.41 -3.13
N ALA A 61 -9.61 3.46 -3.06
CA ALA A 61 -10.93 3.34 -2.46
C ALA A 61 -11.83 2.43 -3.28
N LYS A 62 -11.52 2.26 -4.55
CA LYS A 62 -12.29 1.39 -5.44
C LYS A 62 -11.35 0.72 -6.41
N GLY A 63 -11.46 -0.59 -6.53
CA GLY A 63 -10.63 -1.36 -7.46
C GLY A 63 -9.51 -2.08 -6.75
N GLU A 64 -8.66 -2.72 -7.53
CA GLU A 64 -7.60 -3.56 -7.02
C GLU A 64 -6.37 -2.75 -6.63
N PRO A 65 -5.56 -3.28 -5.72
CA PRO A 65 -4.29 -2.63 -5.38
C PRO A 65 -3.39 -2.47 -6.60
N VAL A 66 -2.53 -1.46 -6.55
CA VAL A 66 -1.49 -1.26 -7.55
C VAL A 66 -0.16 -1.36 -6.81
N TRP A 67 0.64 -2.35 -7.20
CA TRP A 67 1.97 -2.57 -6.62
C TRP A 67 3.00 -1.91 -7.52
N VAL A 68 3.93 -1.17 -6.91
CA VAL A 68 5.00 -0.52 -7.65
C VAL A 68 6.31 -1.01 -7.04
N LEU A 69 7.14 -1.65 -7.86
CA LEU A 69 8.32 -2.31 -7.33
C LEU A 69 9.43 -2.38 -8.39
N PRO A 70 10.69 -2.56 -7.96
CA PRO A 70 11.79 -2.66 -8.93
C PRO A 70 11.63 -3.88 -9.82
N GLY A 71 11.99 -3.74 -11.08
CA GLY A 71 11.78 -4.81 -12.05
C GLY A 71 12.49 -6.09 -11.70
N PHE A 72 13.70 -6.00 -11.14
CA PHE A 72 14.45 -7.22 -10.82
C PHE A 72 13.89 -7.96 -9.61
N GLU A 73 12.93 -7.37 -8.88
CA GLU A 73 12.27 -8.02 -7.75
C GLU A 73 10.91 -8.59 -8.12
N GLU A 74 10.53 -8.49 -9.37
CA GLU A 74 9.17 -8.83 -9.79
C GLU A 74 8.81 -10.28 -9.49
N MET A 75 9.70 -11.22 -9.81
CA MET A 75 9.40 -12.63 -9.60
C MET A 75 9.16 -12.94 -8.13
N ARG A 76 10.01 -12.40 -7.28
CA ARG A 76 9.87 -12.63 -5.85
C ARG A 76 8.59 -12.01 -5.32
N ALA A 77 8.27 -10.80 -5.79
CA ALA A 77 7.05 -10.13 -5.35
C ALA A 77 5.82 -10.91 -5.75
N ARG A 78 5.81 -11.46 -6.96
CA ARG A 78 4.66 -12.26 -7.41
C ARG A 78 4.44 -13.50 -6.55
N GLU A 79 5.51 -14.06 -6.02
CA GLU A 79 5.39 -15.20 -5.12
C GLU A 79 4.77 -14.82 -3.78
N LEU A 80 4.95 -13.57 -3.35
CA LEU A 80 4.49 -13.13 -2.05
C LEU A 80 3.12 -12.45 -2.09
N ILE A 81 2.70 -11.96 -3.24
CA ILE A 81 1.43 -11.23 -3.35
C ILE A 81 0.33 -12.23 -3.62
N HIS A 82 -0.54 -12.42 -2.64
CA HIS A 82 -1.63 -13.39 -2.74
C HIS A 82 -3.01 -12.73 -2.78
N ALA A 83 -3.11 -11.47 -2.36
CA ALA A 83 -4.40 -10.80 -2.33
C ALA A 83 -4.79 -10.16 -3.66
N GLY A 84 -3.93 -10.30 -4.67
CA GLY A 84 -4.21 -9.75 -6.00
C GLY A 84 -3.66 -8.35 -6.15
N GLY A 85 -3.86 -7.82 -7.32
CA GLY A 85 -3.42 -6.46 -7.63
C GLY A 85 -2.72 -6.40 -8.98
N ASP A 86 -2.50 -5.18 -9.41
CA ASP A 86 -1.84 -4.84 -10.64
C ASP A 86 -0.38 -4.51 -10.31
N ILE A 87 0.56 -5.26 -10.85
CA ILE A 87 1.97 -5.07 -10.54
C ILE A 87 2.62 -4.25 -11.64
N ARG A 88 3.20 -3.11 -11.25
CA ARG A 88 3.88 -2.21 -12.17
C ARG A 88 5.33 -2.09 -11.72
N VAL A 89 6.23 -2.46 -12.62
CA VAL A 89 7.64 -2.44 -12.29
C VAL A 89 8.28 -1.16 -12.80
N TRP A 90 9.34 -0.74 -12.14
CA TRP A 90 10.15 0.37 -12.62
C TRP A 90 11.58 -0.12 -12.81
N GLN A 91 12.23 0.41 -13.84
CA GLN A 91 13.60 0.05 -14.17
C GLN A 91 14.53 1.12 -13.64
N GLU A 92 15.84 0.89 -13.74
CA GLU A 92 16.82 1.78 -13.11
C GLU A 92 16.72 3.23 -13.57
N ASP A 93 16.32 3.44 -14.81
CA ASP A 93 16.19 4.80 -15.34
C ASP A 93 14.77 5.34 -15.26
N ASP A 94 13.86 4.61 -14.63
CA ASP A 94 12.49 5.07 -14.44
C ASP A 94 12.33 5.71 -13.08
N SER A 95 11.24 6.45 -12.92
CA SER A 95 10.85 6.98 -11.62
C SER A 95 9.78 6.09 -11.02
N PRO A 96 10.02 5.48 -9.84
CA PRO A 96 8.95 4.73 -9.17
C PRO A 96 7.76 5.63 -8.84
N TYR A 97 8.00 6.92 -8.62
CA TYR A 97 6.94 7.84 -8.23
C TYR A 97 6.01 8.14 -9.39
N GLN A 98 6.53 8.13 -10.64
CA GLN A 98 5.67 8.24 -11.80
C GLN A 98 4.72 7.04 -11.88
N ARG A 99 5.20 5.85 -11.55
CA ARG A 99 4.35 4.65 -11.54
C ARG A 99 3.28 4.77 -10.46
N ILE A 100 3.64 5.28 -9.28
CA ILE A 100 2.68 5.47 -8.20
C ILE A 100 1.61 6.48 -8.61
N VAL A 101 2.03 7.63 -9.14
CA VAL A 101 1.09 8.67 -9.55
C VAL A 101 0.18 8.19 -10.67
N GLN A 102 0.74 7.43 -11.63
CA GLN A 102 -0.07 6.87 -12.69
C GLN A 102 -1.09 5.87 -12.12
N GLY A 103 -0.67 5.08 -11.13
CA GLY A 103 -1.59 4.17 -10.45
C GLY A 103 -2.73 4.91 -9.78
N LEU A 104 -2.43 6.01 -9.13
CA LEU A 104 -3.47 6.84 -8.52
C LEU A 104 -4.46 7.34 -9.57
N LYS A 105 -3.94 7.85 -10.69
CA LYS A 105 -4.80 8.34 -11.77
C LYS A 105 -5.66 7.24 -12.35
N ASP A 106 -5.07 6.07 -12.56
CA ASP A 106 -5.79 4.94 -13.15
C ASP A 106 -6.93 4.45 -12.26
N ARG A 107 -6.83 4.74 -10.97
CA ARG A 107 -7.90 4.39 -10.01
C ARG A 107 -8.83 5.55 -9.72
N GLY A 108 -8.73 6.63 -10.50
CA GLY A 108 -9.69 7.74 -10.41
C GLY A 108 -9.37 8.78 -9.35
N VAL A 109 -8.21 8.69 -8.71
CA VAL A 109 -7.84 9.66 -7.68
C VAL A 109 -7.53 11.00 -8.35
N GLY A 110 -8.18 12.05 -7.88
CA GLY A 110 -7.98 13.37 -8.45
C GLY A 110 -8.74 13.64 -9.72
N ALA A 111 -9.58 12.71 -10.17
CA ALA A 111 -10.46 12.94 -11.31
C ALA A 111 -11.51 13.99 -10.93
N ALA A 112 -12.11 14.61 -11.94
CA ALA A 112 -13.04 15.71 -11.70
C ALA A 112 -14.17 15.35 -10.74
N SER A 113 -14.62 14.10 -10.76
CA SER A 113 -15.71 13.67 -9.91
C SER A 113 -15.25 12.77 -8.76
N GLY A 114 -13.95 12.61 -8.58
CA GLY A 114 -13.42 11.70 -7.57
C GLY A 114 -12.69 12.43 -6.46
N PRO A 115 -12.45 11.75 -5.34
CA PRO A 115 -11.70 12.36 -4.24
C PRO A 115 -10.23 12.52 -4.63
N GLY A 116 -9.68 13.68 -4.29
CA GLY A 116 -8.27 13.97 -4.54
C GLY A 116 -7.41 13.85 -3.31
N ARG A 117 -7.92 13.22 -2.26
CA ARG A 117 -7.18 13.07 -1.01
C ARG A 117 -6.53 11.70 -0.94
N VAL A 118 -5.27 11.67 -0.55
CA VAL A 118 -4.47 10.45 -0.50
C VAL A 118 -3.88 10.33 0.89
N GLY A 119 -4.08 9.18 1.51
CA GLY A 119 -3.45 8.88 2.79
C GLY A 119 -2.07 8.29 2.56
N ILE A 120 -1.09 8.81 3.27
CA ILE A 120 0.28 8.31 3.18
C ILE A 120 0.60 7.58 4.47
N ASP A 121 1.15 6.38 4.35
CA ASP A 121 1.62 5.59 5.48
C ASP A 121 2.47 6.48 6.40
N ASP A 122 2.09 6.57 7.66
CA ASP A 122 2.82 7.41 8.60
C ASP A 122 4.25 6.94 8.79
N ALA A 123 4.53 5.67 8.51
CA ALA A 123 5.87 5.12 8.58
C ALA A 123 6.63 5.27 7.26
N ALA A 124 6.04 5.87 6.24
CA ALA A 124 6.70 6.06 4.97
C ALA A 124 7.83 7.07 5.11
N ARG A 125 8.92 6.81 4.42
CA ARG A 125 10.07 7.70 4.45
C ARG A 125 9.75 8.97 3.67
N PHE A 126 10.33 10.08 4.11
CA PHE A 126 10.01 11.37 3.51
C PHE A 126 10.26 11.40 2.01
N PHE A 127 11.36 10.78 1.54
CA PHE A 127 11.67 10.88 0.11
C PHE A 127 10.62 10.18 -0.75
N VAL A 128 9.91 9.19 -0.22
CA VAL A 128 8.84 8.54 -0.96
C VAL A 128 7.66 9.51 -1.11
N PHE A 129 7.23 10.08 -0.01
CA PHE A 129 6.16 11.07 -0.04
C PHE A 129 6.54 12.27 -0.92
N ASP A 130 7.76 12.78 -0.75
CA ASP A 130 8.21 13.93 -1.49
C ASP A 130 8.26 13.65 -3.00
N GLY A 131 8.67 12.44 -3.37
CA GLY A 131 8.69 12.04 -4.78
C GLY A 131 7.30 12.02 -5.39
N ILE A 132 6.31 11.54 -4.63
CA ILE A 132 4.93 11.53 -5.10
C ILE A 132 4.40 12.96 -5.18
N ARG A 133 4.62 13.75 -4.14
CA ARG A 133 4.10 15.10 -4.03
C ARG A 133 4.60 16.00 -5.18
N LYS A 134 5.87 15.84 -5.53
CA LYS A 134 6.44 16.67 -6.59
C LYS A 134 5.79 16.41 -7.95
N LEU A 135 5.36 15.17 -8.17
CA LEU A 135 4.72 14.80 -9.44
C LEU A 135 3.21 15.04 -9.43
N ALA A 136 2.61 15.10 -8.26
CA ALA A 136 1.17 15.31 -8.15
C ALA A 136 0.89 16.32 -7.04
N PRO A 137 1.32 17.57 -7.22
CA PRO A 137 1.23 18.59 -6.16
C PRO A 137 -0.18 19.07 -5.88
N LYS A 138 -1.11 18.79 -6.77
CA LYS A 138 -2.49 19.25 -6.58
C LYS A 138 -3.34 18.30 -5.77
N LEU A 139 -2.86 17.10 -5.48
CA LEU A 139 -3.59 16.18 -4.62
C LEU A 139 -3.45 16.64 -3.16
N ASP A 140 -4.43 16.26 -2.35
CA ASP A 140 -4.43 16.59 -0.93
C ASP A 140 -3.89 15.40 -0.16
N TYR A 141 -2.79 15.55 0.55
CA TYR A 141 -2.13 14.44 1.24
C TYR A 141 -2.35 14.53 2.74
N VAL A 142 -2.67 13.41 3.35
CA VAL A 142 -2.82 13.31 4.80
C VAL A 142 -2.13 12.05 5.28
N GLY A 143 -1.84 11.96 6.58
CA GLY A 143 -1.35 10.72 7.15
C GLY A 143 -2.44 9.68 7.13
N ALA A 144 -2.06 8.43 6.94
CA ALA A 144 -3.04 7.35 6.80
C ALA A 144 -3.47 6.73 8.13
N GLN A 145 -2.86 7.12 9.23
CA GLN A 145 -3.07 6.41 10.50
C GLN A 145 -4.52 6.41 10.93
N GLN A 146 -5.21 7.53 10.75
CA GLN A 146 -6.60 7.63 11.20
C GLN A 146 -7.51 6.66 10.45
N VAL A 147 -7.38 6.60 9.13
CA VAL A 147 -8.22 5.69 8.34
C VAL A 147 -7.81 4.24 8.58
N LEU A 148 -6.52 3.98 8.78
CA LEU A 148 -6.07 2.63 9.08
C LEU A 148 -6.66 2.15 10.41
N ARG A 149 -6.65 2.99 11.42
CA ARG A 149 -7.27 2.65 12.70
C ARG A 149 -8.75 2.39 12.55
N ALA A 150 -9.44 3.22 11.79
CA ALA A 150 -10.87 3.06 11.57
C ALA A 150 -11.17 1.72 10.90
N ALA A 151 -10.23 1.21 10.11
CA ALA A 151 -10.38 -0.08 9.45
C ALA A 151 -9.88 -1.24 10.30
N GLY A 152 -9.46 -0.97 11.54
CA GLY A 152 -8.98 -2.03 12.42
C GLY A 152 -7.54 -2.44 12.20
N VAL A 153 -6.75 -1.64 11.48
CA VAL A 153 -5.36 -1.94 11.22
C VAL A 153 -4.53 -1.34 12.35
N ASP A 154 -3.92 -2.20 13.14
CA ASP A 154 -3.10 -1.75 14.24
C ASP A 154 -1.64 -1.65 13.81
N THR A 155 -1.20 -0.46 13.48
CA THR A 155 0.15 -0.24 12.98
C THR A 155 1.15 -0.02 14.11
N THR A 156 0.69 0.04 15.34
CA THR A 156 1.60 0.22 16.47
C THR A 156 2.18 -1.10 16.94
N GLN A 157 1.56 -2.23 16.56
CA GLN A 157 2.09 -3.50 16.94
C GLN A 157 3.09 -3.96 15.94
N ALA A 158 4.34 -3.75 16.22
CA ALA A 158 5.37 -4.29 15.40
C ALA A 158 5.33 -5.79 15.50
N PRO A 159 5.68 -6.51 14.46
CA PRO A 159 5.84 -7.95 14.57
C PRO A 159 6.95 -8.21 15.55
N ARG A 160 6.62 -8.85 16.61
CA ARG A 160 7.55 -9.14 17.60
C ARG A 160 8.51 -10.02 17.13
N ARG A 161 9.30 -9.95 17.23
CA ARG A 161 10.14 -10.72 16.87
C ARG A 161 10.36 -11.70 17.61
N GLY A 162 9.96 -12.16 17.32
CA GLY A 162 10.00 -13.00 18.10
C GLY A 162 10.96 -13.04 19.11
N GLY A 163 11.15 -12.93 19.50
CA GLY A 163 11.75 -12.69 20.34
C GLY A 163 12.62 -12.83 20.62
N ARG A 164 12.83 -12.77 20.61
CA ARG A 164 13.57 -12.70 20.92
C ARG A 164 13.80 -12.81 21.51
N GLN A 165 13.91 -12.91 21.79
CA GLN A 165 14.12 -12.83 22.29
C GLN A 165 14.36 -13.06 22.48
#